data_2b04d868c03debfa31af0a562dd95b27
#
_entry.id   2b04d868c03debfa31af0a562dd95b27
#
_cell.length_a   1.000
_cell.length_b   1.000
_cell.length_c   1.000
_cell.angle_alpha   90.00
_cell.angle_beta   90.00
_cell.angle_gamma   90.00
#
_symmetry.space_group_name_H-M   'P 1'
#
loop_
_entity.id
_entity.type
_entity.pdbx_description
1 polymer ?
#
loop_
_entity_poly.entity_id
_entity_poly.type
_entity_poly.pdbx_seq_one_letter_code
_entity_poly.pdbx_strand_id
1 'polypeptide(L)'
;MMNLTKIILIVISTIFLTNIVSAQSINIYSHRQPYLLKPFLDAYTLKTGIKFKTVYSSKGLAQRLAAEGKNTKADMILTVDIGRLHRYQDLNLLASISSSVLEEKIPSYLRSEDNTWFGLSKRTRVIAVSKNRVKSKAISTFEQLADLKWKGKICSRPGSHVYNRALMASIIAAHGKIKAIEWAKGLVNNLAKRPQGNDRSQIKSIFSGECDVAIINHYYFGKLTYSSNDEHRAWANSARIIFPNQGKNDRGAHVNISGGGIVKFSKNKEMAQKFLEYLVSDEAQKLYGEVNFEYPINSNSLLPSKLKALGSFKEDSLPIQEIAKLAPAAQEIIDIVNW
;
A
#
# COMPACT_ATOMS: atom_id res chain seq x y z
N MET A 1 26.25 55.08 -71.18
CA MET A 1 25.83 55.42 -69.82
C MET A 1 24.94 54.30 -69.33
N MET A 2 25.45 53.45 -68.48
CA MET A 2 24.73 52.25 -67.97
C MET A 2 24.35 52.47 -66.51
N ASN A 3 23.04 52.49 -66.24
CA ASN A 3 22.47 52.59 -64.92
C ASN A 3 22.49 51.22 -64.24
N LEU A 4 23.26 51.09 -63.15
CA LEU A 4 23.33 49.91 -62.34
C LEU A 4 22.23 49.94 -61.28
N THR A 5 21.17 49.15 -61.46
CA THR A 5 20.12 49.00 -60.48
C THR A 5 20.57 48.00 -59.40
N LYS A 6 20.78 48.48 -58.20
CA LYS A 6 21.09 47.62 -57.02
C LYS A 6 19.86 46.88 -56.56
N ILE A 7 19.86 45.55 -56.74
CA ILE A 7 18.88 44.65 -56.13
C ILE A 7 19.33 44.36 -54.70
N ILE A 8 18.56 44.89 -53.71
CA ILE A 8 18.74 44.55 -52.28
C ILE A 8 17.92 43.25 -52.04
N LEU A 9 18.65 42.13 -51.85
CA LEU A 9 18.05 40.88 -51.43
C LEU A 9 17.82 40.93 -49.91
N ILE A 10 16.58 41.12 -49.47
CA ILE A 10 16.21 41.00 -48.05
C ILE A 10 16.05 39.49 -47.76
N VAL A 11 17.05 38.90 -47.11
CA VAL A 11 16.95 37.54 -46.56
C VAL A 11 16.18 37.64 -45.25
N ILE A 12 14.89 37.30 -45.28
CA ILE A 12 14.06 37.14 -44.07
C ILE A 12 14.47 35.81 -43.45
N SER A 13 15.40 35.86 -42.47
CA SER A 13 15.72 34.73 -41.64
C SER A 13 14.56 34.45 -40.66
N THR A 14 13.69 33.52 -41.01
CA THR A 14 12.65 33.00 -40.10
C THR A 14 13.35 32.14 -39.05
N ILE A 15 13.66 32.74 -37.91
CA ILE A 15 14.12 32.00 -36.74
C ILE A 15 12.92 31.19 -36.22
N PHE A 16 12.86 29.91 -36.60
CA PHE A 16 12.00 28.95 -35.94
C PHE A 16 12.55 28.80 -34.49
N LEU A 17 11.98 29.56 -33.59
CA LEU A 17 12.10 29.28 -32.15
C LEU A 17 11.41 27.93 -31.91
N THR A 18 12.17 26.86 -32.07
CA THR A 18 11.78 25.57 -31.53
C THR A 18 11.78 25.74 -30.01
N ASN A 19 10.61 25.99 -29.46
CA ASN A 19 10.39 25.81 -28.02
C ASN A 19 10.75 24.36 -27.71
N ILE A 20 11.97 24.14 -27.22
CA ILE A 20 12.34 22.88 -26.59
C ILE A 20 11.46 22.80 -25.35
N VAL A 21 10.26 22.26 -25.51
CA VAL A 21 9.43 21.87 -24.37
C VAL A 21 10.24 20.82 -23.64
N SER A 22 10.98 21.25 -22.62
CA SER A 22 11.62 20.34 -21.70
C SER A 22 10.53 19.36 -21.24
N ALA A 23 10.70 18.09 -21.57
CA ALA A 23 9.72 17.08 -21.19
C ALA A 23 9.53 17.13 -19.68
N GLN A 24 8.36 17.60 -19.25
CA GLN A 24 8.01 17.70 -17.84
C GLN A 24 8.10 16.32 -17.20
N SER A 25 8.78 16.19 -16.07
CA SER A 25 8.96 14.91 -15.40
C SER A 25 8.77 15.03 -13.90
N ILE A 26 8.18 13.99 -13.31
CA ILE A 26 8.00 13.82 -11.87
C ILE A 26 8.99 12.77 -11.38
N ASN A 27 9.74 13.08 -10.33
CA ASN A 27 10.67 12.16 -9.68
C ASN A 27 10.01 11.54 -8.46
N ILE A 28 9.85 10.22 -8.46
CA ILE A 28 9.13 9.47 -7.43
C ILE A 28 10.12 8.65 -6.61
N TYR A 29 10.11 8.81 -5.27
CA TYR A 29 10.70 7.85 -4.35
C TYR A 29 9.63 6.86 -3.93
N SER A 30 9.80 5.59 -4.27
CA SER A 30 8.76 4.57 -4.12
C SER A 30 9.22 3.37 -3.29
N HIS A 31 8.39 2.98 -2.33
CA HIS A 31 8.45 1.69 -1.66
C HIS A 31 7.60 0.62 -2.37
N ARG A 32 6.86 1.01 -3.40
CA ARG A 32 6.13 0.09 -4.28
C ARG A 32 7.06 -0.39 -5.39
N GLN A 33 7.02 -1.68 -5.66
CA GLN A 33 7.82 -2.30 -6.73
C GLN A 33 7.46 -1.68 -8.09
N PRO A 34 8.45 -1.45 -8.97
CA PRO A 34 8.25 -0.75 -10.24
C PRO A 34 7.15 -1.35 -11.11
N TYR A 35 7.07 -2.67 -11.23
CA TYR A 35 6.07 -3.34 -12.07
C TYR A 35 4.62 -3.14 -11.55
N LEU A 36 4.42 -2.85 -10.26
CA LEU A 36 3.12 -2.55 -9.68
C LEU A 36 2.73 -1.09 -9.83
N LEU A 37 3.69 -0.21 -10.06
CA LEU A 37 3.48 1.22 -10.26
C LEU A 37 3.38 1.58 -11.75
N LYS A 38 4.11 0.86 -12.61
CA LYS A 38 4.21 1.14 -14.04
C LYS A 38 2.86 1.36 -14.75
N PRO A 39 1.80 0.55 -14.55
CA PRO A 39 0.52 0.78 -15.24
C PRO A 39 -0.09 2.17 -14.98
N PHE A 40 0.07 2.70 -13.77
CA PHE A 40 -0.41 4.05 -13.41
C PHE A 40 0.41 5.14 -14.08
N LEU A 41 1.73 4.96 -14.11
CA LEU A 41 2.66 5.91 -14.75
C LEU A 41 2.42 5.96 -16.25
N ASP A 42 2.27 4.81 -16.89
CA ASP A 42 2.03 4.71 -18.33
C ASP A 42 0.69 5.35 -18.71
N ALA A 43 -0.39 5.05 -17.99
CA ALA A 43 -1.71 5.62 -18.23
C ALA A 43 -1.69 7.16 -18.08
N TYR A 44 -1.07 7.68 -17.03
CA TYR A 44 -0.95 9.12 -16.84
C TYR A 44 -0.04 9.78 -17.89
N THR A 45 1.07 9.12 -18.25
CA THR A 45 1.95 9.62 -19.34
C THR A 45 1.22 9.68 -20.67
N LEU A 46 0.43 8.66 -21.00
CA LEU A 46 -0.38 8.65 -22.23
C LEU A 46 -1.35 9.83 -22.27
N LYS A 47 -1.95 10.16 -21.13
CA LYS A 47 -2.95 11.23 -21.00
C LYS A 47 -2.36 12.64 -21.00
N THR A 48 -1.15 12.82 -20.45
CA THR A 48 -0.61 14.15 -20.14
C THR A 48 0.73 14.46 -20.82
N GLY A 49 1.43 13.46 -21.34
CA GLY A 49 2.80 13.61 -21.84
C GLY A 49 3.88 13.66 -20.74
N ILE A 50 3.48 13.76 -19.45
CA ILE A 50 4.40 13.85 -18.32
C ILE A 50 5.16 12.54 -18.17
N LYS A 51 6.50 12.62 -18.01
CA LYS A 51 7.38 11.48 -17.79
C LYS A 51 7.65 11.26 -16.31
N PHE A 52 8.10 10.07 -15.96
CA PHE A 52 8.41 9.72 -14.58
C PHE A 52 9.82 9.15 -14.45
N LYS A 53 10.51 9.55 -13.37
CA LYS A 53 11.76 8.93 -12.91
C LYS A 53 11.50 8.33 -11.55
N THR A 54 11.68 7.02 -11.38
CA THR A 54 11.34 6.31 -10.15
C THR A 54 12.60 5.73 -9.51
N VAL A 55 12.80 6.05 -8.24
CA VAL A 55 13.78 5.41 -7.37
C VAL A 55 13.03 4.47 -6.44
N TYR A 56 13.29 3.18 -6.59
CA TYR A 56 12.69 2.14 -5.74
C TYR A 56 13.66 1.69 -4.66
N SER A 57 13.17 1.61 -3.42
CA SER A 57 13.84 0.88 -2.34
C SER A 57 12.82 0.37 -1.32
N SER A 58 13.04 -0.82 -0.80
CA SER A 58 12.23 -1.38 0.29
C SER A 58 12.52 -0.73 1.65
N LYS A 59 13.68 -0.05 1.81
CA LYS A 59 14.15 0.58 3.07
C LYS A 59 14.95 1.85 2.76
N GLY A 60 15.11 2.73 3.76
CA GLY A 60 16.09 3.81 3.73
C GLY A 60 15.69 5.07 2.95
N LEU A 61 14.55 5.12 2.24
CA LEU A 61 14.19 6.30 1.43
C LEU A 61 13.89 7.54 2.27
N ALA A 62 13.32 7.40 3.46
CA ALA A 62 13.06 8.54 4.34
C ALA A 62 14.35 9.16 4.86
N GLN A 63 15.33 8.33 5.26
CA GLN A 63 16.66 8.76 5.68
C GLN A 63 17.41 9.43 4.52
N ARG A 64 17.34 8.83 3.32
CA ARG A 64 17.91 9.42 2.11
C ARG A 64 17.32 10.80 1.83
N LEU A 65 16.00 10.92 1.85
CA LEU A 65 15.31 12.19 1.60
C LEU A 65 15.68 13.25 2.65
N ALA A 66 15.80 12.85 3.93
CA ALA A 66 16.24 13.74 4.99
C ALA A 66 17.69 14.24 4.78
N ALA A 67 18.60 13.35 4.37
CA ALA A 67 19.98 13.70 4.06
C ALA A 67 20.12 14.61 2.82
N GLU A 68 19.30 14.40 1.79
CA GLU A 68 19.27 15.25 0.60
C GLU A 68 18.74 16.66 0.90
N GLY A 69 17.81 16.80 1.86
CA GLY A 69 17.23 18.07 2.31
C GLY A 69 16.71 18.91 1.14
N LYS A 70 17.13 20.20 1.08
CA LYS A 70 16.74 21.13 0.00
C LYS A 70 17.29 20.76 -1.39
N ASN A 71 18.30 19.89 -1.43
CA ASN A 71 18.94 19.46 -2.68
C ASN A 71 18.30 18.23 -3.30
N THR A 72 17.24 17.69 -2.66
CA THR A 72 16.54 16.51 -3.20
C THR A 72 16.00 16.78 -4.59
N LYS A 73 16.02 15.73 -5.41
CA LYS A 73 15.36 15.71 -6.72
C LYS A 73 13.99 15.05 -6.65
N ALA A 74 13.61 14.47 -5.51
CA ALA A 74 12.31 13.81 -5.35
C ALA A 74 11.19 14.85 -5.31
N ASP A 75 10.14 14.61 -6.08
CA ASP A 75 8.94 15.45 -6.10
C ASP A 75 7.84 14.86 -5.21
N MET A 76 7.75 13.53 -5.15
CA MET A 76 6.78 12.85 -4.33
C MET A 76 7.30 11.52 -3.80
N ILE A 77 6.66 11.04 -2.72
CA ILE A 77 6.85 9.69 -2.21
C ILE A 77 5.59 8.86 -2.44
N LEU A 78 5.79 7.58 -2.75
CA LEU A 78 4.74 6.58 -2.77
C LEU A 78 5.14 5.40 -1.88
N THR A 79 4.26 5.00 -0.99
CA THR A 79 4.52 3.91 -0.05
C THR A 79 3.36 2.92 0.02
N VAL A 80 3.61 1.80 0.66
CA VAL A 80 2.67 0.69 0.77
C VAL A 80 2.29 0.39 2.23
N ASP A 81 2.47 1.36 3.13
CA ASP A 81 2.21 1.16 4.56
C ASP A 81 2.11 2.50 5.30
N ILE A 82 1.14 2.60 6.20
CA ILE A 82 0.90 3.83 6.98
C ILE A 82 2.08 4.20 7.88
N GLY A 83 2.73 3.25 8.51
CA GLY A 83 3.89 3.52 9.37
C GLY A 83 5.06 4.13 8.60
N ARG A 84 5.19 3.80 7.30
CA ARG A 84 6.15 4.47 6.43
C ARG A 84 5.74 5.89 6.09
N LEU A 85 4.47 6.14 5.79
CA LEU A 85 3.95 7.50 5.55
C LEU A 85 4.17 8.39 6.76
N HIS A 86 3.80 7.92 7.93
CA HIS A 86 3.97 8.63 9.19
C HIS A 86 5.45 8.98 9.46
N ARG A 87 6.38 8.07 9.14
CA ARG A 87 7.81 8.37 9.25
C ARG A 87 8.26 9.55 8.42
N TYR A 88 7.70 9.77 7.23
CA TYR A 88 8.00 10.97 6.42
C TYR A 88 7.39 12.23 7.05
N GLN A 89 6.20 12.12 7.65
CA GLN A 89 5.57 13.21 8.39
C GLN A 89 6.37 13.59 9.65
N ASP A 90 6.75 12.61 10.48
CA ASP A 90 7.56 12.82 11.69
C ASP A 90 8.88 13.53 11.40
N LEU A 91 9.50 13.23 10.27
CA LEU A 91 10.73 13.87 9.81
C LEU A 91 10.49 15.20 9.10
N ASN A 92 9.24 15.68 9.03
CA ASN A 92 8.85 16.93 8.37
C ASN A 92 9.35 17.02 6.91
N LEU A 93 9.24 15.92 6.17
CA LEU A 93 9.76 15.79 4.80
C LEU A 93 8.69 16.06 3.73
N LEU A 94 7.43 16.21 4.12
CA LEU A 94 6.28 16.37 3.22
C LEU A 94 5.76 17.81 3.26
N ALA A 95 5.18 18.26 2.16
CA ALA A 95 4.45 19.50 2.06
C ALA A 95 2.97 19.29 2.39
N SER A 96 2.35 20.22 3.10
CA SER A 96 0.90 20.29 3.22
C SER A 96 0.29 20.72 1.89
N ILE A 97 -0.76 20.05 1.45
CA ILE A 97 -1.40 20.27 0.15
C ILE A 97 -2.90 20.50 0.34
N SER A 98 -3.39 21.61 -0.16
CA SER A 98 -4.84 21.85 -0.26
C SER A 98 -5.33 21.35 -1.61
N SER A 99 -6.26 20.39 -1.59
CA SER A 99 -6.90 19.84 -2.79
C SER A 99 -8.31 19.37 -2.47
N SER A 100 -9.29 20.06 -3.00
CA SER A 100 -10.70 19.66 -2.86
C SER A 100 -10.96 18.25 -3.43
N VAL A 101 -10.26 17.88 -4.50
CA VAL A 101 -10.36 16.54 -5.10
C VAL A 101 -9.90 15.45 -4.13
N LEU A 102 -8.73 15.64 -3.48
CA LEU A 102 -8.21 14.67 -2.52
C LEU A 102 -9.08 14.60 -1.26
N GLU A 103 -9.58 15.75 -0.80
CA GLU A 103 -10.41 15.84 0.39
C GLU A 103 -11.80 15.21 0.18
N GLU A 104 -12.39 15.35 -1.01
CA GLU A 104 -13.66 14.73 -1.37
C GLU A 104 -13.53 13.21 -1.57
N LYS A 105 -12.47 12.76 -2.27
CA LYS A 105 -12.31 11.36 -2.65
C LYS A 105 -11.74 10.48 -1.53
N ILE A 106 -11.00 11.05 -0.57
CA ILE A 106 -10.33 10.30 0.48
C ILE A 106 -11.00 10.59 1.83
N PRO A 107 -11.60 9.59 2.49
CA PRO A 107 -12.15 9.74 3.84
C PRO A 107 -11.12 10.32 4.82
N SER A 108 -11.55 11.20 5.73
CA SER A 108 -10.65 11.91 6.65
C SER A 108 -9.78 10.97 7.50
N TYR A 109 -10.30 9.80 7.90
CA TYR A 109 -9.54 8.79 8.65
C TYR A 109 -8.46 8.07 7.85
N LEU A 110 -8.38 8.29 6.52
CA LEU A 110 -7.39 7.71 5.59
C LEU A 110 -6.42 8.75 5.01
N ARG A 111 -6.37 9.96 5.56
CA ARG A 111 -5.40 11.01 5.22
C ARG A 111 -4.90 11.70 6.47
N SER A 112 -3.78 12.41 6.39
CA SER A 112 -3.27 13.17 7.53
C SER A 112 -4.13 14.40 7.82
N GLU A 113 -4.24 14.76 9.08
CA GLU A 113 -4.98 15.95 9.53
C GLU A 113 -4.36 17.26 8.97
N ASP A 114 -3.04 17.28 8.79
CA ASP A 114 -2.29 18.39 8.24
C ASP A 114 -2.14 18.35 6.71
N ASN A 115 -2.86 17.42 6.03
CA ASN A 115 -2.84 17.25 4.57
C ASN A 115 -1.43 17.02 3.98
N THR A 116 -0.52 16.40 4.71
CA THR A 116 0.83 16.09 4.23
C THR A 116 0.90 14.76 3.49
N TRP A 117 0.01 13.80 3.80
CA TRP A 117 -0.08 12.52 3.09
C TRP A 117 -1.54 12.09 2.90
N PHE A 118 -1.72 11.25 1.88
CA PHE A 118 -3.02 10.79 1.39
C PHE A 118 -3.01 9.29 1.15
N GLY A 119 -4.04 8.59 1.63
CA GLY A 119 -4.31 7.21 1.24
C GLY A 119 -4.72 7.12 -0.22
N LEU A 120 -4.24 6.12 -0.93
CA LEU A 120 -4.49 5.95 -2.37
C LEU A 120 -5.18 4.64 -2.69
N SER A 121 -5.03 3.64 -1.85
CA SER A 121 -5.76 2.37 -1.91
C SER A 121 -5.71 1.66 -0.57
N LYS A 122 -6.65 0.73 -0.35
CA LYS A 122 -6.78 -0.03 0.90
C LYS A 122 -6.36 -1.48 0.71
N ARG A 123 -5.81 -2.04 1.77
CA ARG A 123 -5.59 -3.48 1.90
C ARG A 123 -5.93 -3.93 3.31
N THR A 124 -6.30 -5.19 3.45
CA THR A 124 -6.60 -5.78 4.76
C THR A 124 -5.79 -7.04 4.99
N ARG A 125 -5.42 -7.28 6.24
CA ARG A 125 -4.97 -8.59 6.68
C ARG A 125 -6.17 -9.51 6.75
N VAL A 126 -6.01 -10.75 6.30
CA VAL A 126 -7.03 -11.80 6.35
C VAL A 126 -6.44 -13.05 6.97
N ILE A 127 -7.31 -13.93 7.41
CA ILE A 127 -6.95 -15.26 7.87
C ILE A 127 -7.17 -16.22 6.70
N ALA A 128 -6.10 -16.82 6.19
CA ALA A 128 -6.19 -17.92 5.24
C ALA A 128 -6.28 -19.22 6.01
N VAL A 129 -7.17 -20.10 5.61
CA VAL A 129 -7.36 -21.41 6.27
C VAL A 129 -7.46 -22.53 5.24
N SER A 130 -6.97 -23.72 5.60
CA SER A 130 -7.13 -24.91 4.78
C SER A 130 -8.61 -25.23 4.56
N LYS A 131 -9.01 -25.44 3.30
CA LYS A 131 -10.41 -25.82 2.97
C LYS A 131 -10.81 -27.15 3.58
N ASN A 132 -9.87 -28.10 3.63
CA ASN A 132 -10.17 -29.47 4.01
C ASN A 132 -9.98 -29.74 5.51
N ARG A 133 -9.04 -29.02 6.18
CA ARG A 133 -8.67 -29.28 7.57
C ARG A 133 -9.32 -28.34 8.58
N VAL A 134 -9.82 -27.18 8.13
CA VAL A 134 -10.47 -26.20 9.01
C VAL A 134 -11.95 -26.08 8.65
N LYS A 135 -12.83 -26.43 9.60
CA LYS A 135 -14.29 -26.33 9.43
C LYS A 135 -14.73 -24.89 9.16
N SER A 136 -15.83 -24.74 8.42
CA SER A 136 -16.47 -23.44 8.27
C SER A 136 -16.80 -22.85 9.64
N LYS A 137 -16.63 -21.54 9.83
CA LYS A 137 -16.87 -20.82 11.09
C LYS A 137 -15.98 -21.22 12.28
N ALA A 138 -14.92 -22.04 12.10
CA ALA A 138 -14.02 -22.40 13.19
C ALA A 138 -13.22 -21.22 13.72
N ILE A 139 -13.00 -20.19 12.87
CA ILE A 139 -12.33 -18.93 13.22
C ILE A 139 -13.01 -17.78 12.49
N SER A 140 -13.19 -16.66 13.17
CA SER A 140 -13.87 -15.46 12.62
C SER A 140 -13.22 -14.15 13.06
N THR A 141 -12.32 -14.16 14.04
CA THR A 141 -11.65 -12.94 14.55
C THR A 141 -10.15 -13.13 14.65
N PHE A 142 -9.40 -12.02 14.67
CA PHE A 142 -7.95 -12.09 14.93
C PHE A 142 -7.65 -12.58 16.35
N GLU A 143 -8.52 -12.24 17.31
CA GLU A 143 -8.37 -12.59 18.71
C GLU A 143 -8.33 -14.11 18.88
N GLN A 144 -9.12 -14.84 18.11
CA GLN A 144 -9.17 -16.32 18.14
C GLN A 144 -7.90 -17.01 17.63
N LEU A 145 -6.96 -16.29 17.02
CA LEU A 145 -5.65 -16.87 16.67
C LEU A 145 -4.83 -17.24 17.91
N ALA A 146 -5.14 -16.68 19.07
CA ALA A 146 -4.51 -17.01 20.36
C ALA A 146 -5.13 -18.25 21.05
N ASP A 147 -6.27 -18.78 20.56
CA ASP A 147 -6.94 -19.94 21.16
C ASP A 147 -6.06 -21.20 21.07
N LEU A 148 -5.96 -21.95 22.15
CA LEU A 148 -5.14 -23.19 22.26
C LEU A 148 -5.49 -24.26 21.21
N LYS A 149 -6.72 -24.26 20.66
CA LYS A 149 -7.12 -25.19 19.58
C LYS A 149 -6.26 -25.06 18.31
N TRP A 150 -5.53 -23.95 18.17
CA TRP A 150 -4.65 -23.70 17.04
C TRP A 150 -3.19 -24.04 17.31
N LYS A 151 -2.86 -24.66 18.45
CA LYS A 151 -1.49 -25.03 18.81
C LYS A 151 -0.81 -25.83 17.70
N GLY A 152 0.34 -25.33 17.21
CA GLY A 152 1.09 -25.95 16.12
C GLY A 152 0.41 -25.89 14.74
N LYS A 153 -0.56 -24.98 14.54
CA LYS A 153 -1.35 -24.93 13.29
C LYS A 153 -1.26 -23.62 12.53
N ILE A 154 -0.60 -22.59 13.07
CA ILE A 154 -0.55 -21.27 12.46
C ILE A 154 0.79 -21.04 11.77
N CYS A 155 0.76 -20.53 10.55
CA CYS A 155 1.92 -20.00 9.84
C CYS A 155 1.85 -18.46 9.77
N SER A 156 2.99 -17.83 9.95
CA SER A 156 3.14 -16.38 9.84
C SER A 156 4.48 -16.01 9.25
N ARG A 157 4.52 -14.92 8.52
CA ARG A 157 5.78 -14.22 8.25
C ARG A 157 6.28 -13.57 9.54
N PRO A 158 7.56 -13.10 9.62
CA PRO A 158 8.08 -12.45 10.81
C PRO A 158 7.18 -11.30 11.30
N GLY A 159 6.96 -11.24 12.61
CA GLY A 159 6.18 -10.19 13.26
C GLY A 159 6.75 -8.79 13.02
N SER A 160 8.09 -8.67 12.97
CA SER A 160 8.81 -7.43 12.67
C SER A 160 8.55 -6.85 11.26
N HIS A 161 7.93 -7.64 10.36
CA HIS A 161 7.54 -7.09 9.06
C HIS A 161 6.41 -6.06 9.21
N VAL A 162 6.50 -4.96 8.44
CA VAL A 162 5.58 -3.80 8.55
C VAL A 162 4.10 -4.18 8.58
N TYR A 163 3.68 -5.26 7.89
CA TYR A 163 2.27 -5.68 7.86
C TYR A 163 1.81 -6.32 9.18
N ASN A 164 2.64 -7.16 9.80
CA ASN A 164 2.32 -7.77 11.09
C ASN A 164 2.47 -6.76 12.22
N ARG A 165 3.44 -5.85 12.12
CA ARG A 165 3.59 -4.74 13.06
C ARG A 165 2.36 -3.82 13.04
N ALA A 166 1.80 -3.50 11.86
CA ALA A 166 0.56 -2.74 11.76
C ALA A 166 -0.65 -3.51 12.32
N LEU A 167 -0.74 -4.83 12.09
CA LEU A 167 -1.76 -5.66 12.74
C LEU A 167 -1.59 -5.64 14.27
N MET A 168 -0.37 -5.79 14.79
CA MET A 168 -0.09 -5.72 16.22
C MET A 168 -0.50 -4.36 16.80
N ALA A 169 -0.21 -3.26 16.10
CA ALA A 169 -0.64 -1.93 16.47
C ALA A 169 -2.17 -1.82 16.55
N SER A 170 -2.90 -2.45 15.62
CA SER A 170 -4.37 -2.48 15.65
C SER A 170 -4.93 -3.30 16.83
N ILE A 171 -4.24 -4.36 17.25
CA ILE A 171 -4.60 -5.13 18.45
C ILE A 171 -4.36 -4.31 19.72
N ILE A 172 -3.25 -3.56 19.79
CA ILE A 172 -2.97 -2.64 20.92
C ILE A 172 -4.07 -1.57 21.01
N ALA A 173 -4.43 -0.96 19.89
CA ALA A 173 -5.46 0.08 19.85
C ALA A 173 -6.83 -0.44 20.32
N ALA A 174 -7.17 -1.68 19.93
CA ALA A 174 -8.47 -2.26 20.28
C ALA A 174 -8.55 -2.76 21.72
N HIS A 175 -7.46 -3.26 22.28
CA HIS A 175 -7.49 -4.03 23.54
C HIS A 175 -6.54 -3.50 24.64
N GLY A 176 -5.68 -2.53 24.31
CA GLY A 176 -4.61 -2.05 25.19
C GLY A 176 -3.38 -2.97 25.21
N LYS A 177 -2.26 -2.44 25.71
CA LYS A 177 -0.92 -3.10 25.66
C LYS A 177 -0.90 -4.45 26.35
N ILE A 178 -1.54 -4.58 27.53
CA ILE A 178 -1.50 -5.81 28.33
C ILE A 178 -2.16 -6.97 27.58
N LYS A 179 -3.43 -6.79 27.14
CA LYS A 179 -4.16 -7.82 26.39
C LYS A 179 -3.51 -8.12 25.04
N ALA A 180 -2.88 -7.12 24.43
CA ALA A 180 -2.14 -7.30 23.18
C ALA A 180 -0.89 -8.20 23.37
N ILE A 181 -0.19 -8.10 24.51
CA ILE A 181 0.92 -9.00 24.87
C ILE A 181 0.40 -10.44 25.07
N GLU A 182 -0.71 -10.60 25.78
CA GLU A 182 -1.34 -11.92 26.00
C GLU A 182 -1.73 -12.57 24.68
N TRP A 183 -2.39 -11.82 23.80
CA TRP A 183 -2.74 -12.27 22.46
C TRP A 183 -1.51 -12.68 21.64
N ALA A 184 -0.46 -11.87 21.65
CA ALA A 184 0.75 -12.14 20.91
C ALA A 184 1.48 -13.41 21.42
N LYS A 185 1.52 -13.63 22.75
CA LYS A 185 2.01 -14.87 23.36
C LYS A 185 1.20 -16.08 22.91
N GLY A 186 -0.14 -15.98 22.93
CA GLY A 186 -1.03 -17.05 22.46
C GLY A 186 -0.82 -17.37 20.97
N LEU A 187 -0.73 -16.34 20.13
CA LEU A 187 -0.43 -16.49 18.71
C LEU A 187 0.91 -17.20 18.50
N VAL A 188 1.98 -16.77 19.17
CA VAL A 188 3.33 -17.36 19.02
C VAL A 188 3.34 -18.81 19.48
N ASN A 189 2.68 -19.15 20.58
CA ASN A 189 2.53 -20.52 21.07
C ASN A 189 1.78 -21.42 20.08
N ASN A 190 0.98 -20.86 19.22
CA ASN A 190 0.18 -21.57 18.21
C ASN A 190 0.90 -21.71 16.87
N LEU A 191 2.10 -21.16 16.71
CA LEU A 191 2.85 -21.27 15.47
C LEU A 191 3.29 -22.70 15.19
N ALA A 192 3.09 -23.16 13.96
CA ALA A 192 3.53 -24.47 13.48
C ALA A 192 5.05 -24.52 13.25
N LYS A 193 5.63 -23.37 12.96
CA LYS A 193 7.07 -23.22 12.70
C LYS A 193 7.53 -21.78 12.97
N ARG A 194 8.84 -21.59 13.02
CA ARG A 194 9.45 -20.26 13.13
C ARG A 194 8.92 -19.34 12.02
N PRO A 195 8.51 -18.10 12.35
CA PRO A 195 8.05 -17.14 11.36
C PRO A 195 9.08 -16.87 10.27
N GLN A 196 8.70 -17.05 9.00
CA GLN A 196 9.62 -16.85 7.86
C GLN A 196 8.86 -16.62 6.55
N GLY A 197 9.61 -16.22 5.52
CA GLY A 197 9.07 -16.06 4.17
C GLY A 197 8.13 -14.87 4.02
N ASN A 198 7.29 -14.93 3.00
CA ASN A 198 6.30 -13.91 2.67
C ASN A 198 4.88 -14.50 2.70
N ASP A 199 3.86 -13.68 2.43
CA ASP A 199 2.46 -14.12 2.51
C ASP A 199 2.11 -15.24 1.50
N ARG A 200 2.78 -15.31 0.33
CA ARG A 200 2.60 -16.45 -0.61
C ARG A 200 3.14 -17.74 -0.01
N SER A 201 4.31 -17.66 0.66
CA SER A 201 4.89 -18.81 1.34
C SER A 201 3.98 -19.38 2.42
N GLN A 202 3.19 -18.52 3.11
CA GLN A 202 2.22 -18.99 4.10
C GLN A 202 1.09 -19.79 3.45
N ILE A 203 0.61 -19.38 2.26
CA ILE A 203 -0.41 -20.14 1.51
C ILE A 203 0.18 -21.47 1.00
N LYS A 204 1.45 -21.44 0.53
CA LYS A 204 2.16 -22.68 0.18
C LYS A 204 2.26 -23.63 1.38
N SER A 205 2.53 -23.13 2.57
CA SER A 205 2.58 -23.93 3.80
C SER A 205 1.22 -24.56 4.18
N ILE A 206 0.10 -23.88 3.89
CA ILE A 206 -1.23 -24.49 4.00
C ILE A 206 -1.40 -25.62 2.98
N PHE A 207 -0.99 -25.40 1.73
CA PHE A 207 -1.06 -26.39 0.67
C PHE A 207 -0.25 -27.66 1.01
N SER A 208 0.99 -27.51 1.50
CA SER A 208 1.86 -28.61 1.89
C SER A 208 1.48 -29.30 3.20
N GLY A 209 0.50 -28.77 3.95
CA GLY A 209 0.08 -29.36 5.23
C GLY A 209 0.94 -28.96 6.44
N GLU A 210 1.90 -28.05 6.27
CA GLU A 210 2.73 -27.56 7.39
C GLU A 210 1.93 -26.78 8.43
N CYS A 211 0.85 -26.12 8.02
CA CYS A 211 -0.08 -25.44 8.90
C CYS A 211 -1.49 -25.43 8.31
N ASP A 212 -2.47 -25.14 9.16
CA ASP A 212 -3.88 -25.10 8.80
C ASP A 212 -4.41 -23.68 8.63
N VAL A 213 -3.75 -22.73 9.26
CA VAL A 213 -4.14 -21.32 9.35
C VAL A 213 -2.94 -20.41 9.06
N ALA A 214 -3.15 -19.30 8.38
CA ALA A 214 -2.09 -18.32 8.16
C ALA A 214 -2.64 -16.89 8.15
N ILE A 215 -1.79 -15.92 8.52
CA ILE A 215 -2.08 -14.48 8.45
C ILE A 215 -1.43 -13.92 7.18
N ILE A 216 -2.25 -13.38 6.28
CA ILE A 216 -1.78 -12.85 4.99
C ILE A 216 -2.49 -11.53 4.63
N ASN A 217 -1.95 -10.79 3.68
CA ASN A 217 -2.74 -9.76 3.00
C ASN A 217 -3.58 -10.39 1.88
N HIS A 218 -4.85 -9.97 1.79
CA HIS A 218 -5.82 -10.50 0.84
C HIS A 218 -5.33 -10.52 -0.61
N TYR A 219 -4.61 -9.46 -1.05
CA TYR A 219 -4.16 -9.33 -2.43
C TYR A 219 -3.15 -10.41 -2.85
N TYR A 220 -2.41 -11.00 -1.93
CA TYR A 220 -1.56 -12.16 -2.26
C TYR A 220 -2.40 -13.38 -2.63
N PHE A 221 -3.51 -13.58 -1.93
CA PHE A 221 -4.45 -14.65 -2.27
C PHE A 221 -5.05 -14.40 -3.65
N GLY A 222 -5.53 -13.18 -3.93
CA GLY A 222 -6.03 -12.81 -5.25
C GLY A 222 -5.01 -13.05 -6.37
N LYS A 223 -3.75 -12.63 -6.16
CA LYS A 223 -2.68 -12.85 -7.14
C LYS A 223 -2.35 -14.33 -7.38
N LEU A 224 -2.47 -15.17 -6.37
CA LEU A 224 -2.30 -16.62 -6.54
C LEU A 224 -3.50 -17.25 -7.26
N THR A 225 -4.72 -16.86 -6.90
CA THR A 225 -5.97 -17.36 -7.50
C THR A 225 -6.01 -17.12 -9.01
N TYR A 226 -5.56 -15.94 -9.45
CA TYR A 226 -5.58 -15.53 -10.86
C TYR A 226 -4.20 -15.59 -11.53
N SER A 227 -3.28 -16.38 -10.98
CA SER A 227 -1.95 -16.55 -11.55
C SER A 227 -1.99 -17.38 -12.83
N SER A 228 -1.09 -17.09 -13.78
CA SER A 228 -0.82 -17.96 -14.93
C SER A 228 -0.08 -19.25 -14.56
N ASN A 229 0.56 -19.30 -13.38
CA ASN A 229 1.29 -20.46 -12.88
C ASN A 229 0.33 -21.43 -12.18
N ASP A 230 0.31 -22.69 -12.63
CA ASP A 230 -0.58 -23.75 -12.12
C ASP A 230 -0.31 -24.07 -10.65
N GLU A 231 0.94 -24.10 -10.23
CA GLU A 231 1.32 -24.36 -8.85
C GLU A 231 0.77 -23.25 -7.91
N HIS A 232 0.84 -22.00 -8.32
CA HIS A 232 0.25 -20.89 -7.56
C HIS A 232 -1.27 -21.04 -7.43
N ARG A 233 -1.96 -21.43 -8.48
CA ARG A 233 -3.42 -21.68 -8.43
C ARG A 233 -3.74 -22.86 -7.53
N ALA A 234 -2.94 -23.93 -7.55
CA ALA A 234 -3.11 -25.08 -6.65
C ALA A 234 -2.98 -24.67 -5.18
N TRP A 235 -2.00 -23.81 -4.83
CA TRP A 235 -1.91 -23.26 -3.46
C TRP A 235 -3.15 -22.48 -3.06
N ALA A 236 -3.62 -21.57 -3.91
CA ALA A 236 -4.83 -20.79 -3.63
C ALA A 236 -6.07 -21.70 -3.50
N ASN A 237 -6.19 -22.71 -4.36
CA ASN A 237 -7.32 -23.66 -4.35
C ASN A 237 -7.38 -24.51 -3.07
N SER A 238 -6.26 -24.74 -2.38
CA SER A 238 -6.22 -25.49 -1.12
C SER A 238 -6.73 -24.68 0.08
N ALA A 239 -6.83 -23.36 -0.06
CA ALA A 239 -7.17 -22.46 1.02
C ALA A 239 -8.43 -21.62 0.69
N ARG A 240 -9.04 -21.05 1.72
CA ARG A 240 -10.01 -19.95 1.62
C ARG A 240 -9.55 -18.81 2.53
N ILE A 241 -9.96 -17.59 2.22
CA ILE A 241 -9.70 -16.44 3.08
C ILE A 241 -10.95 -16.09 3.92
N ILE A 242 -10.72 -15.57 5.09
CA ILE A 242 -11.72 -15.06 6.02
C ILE A 242 -11.34 -13.62 6.34
N PHE A 243 -12.25 -12.68 6.11
CA PHE A 243 -12.14 -11.34 6.64
C PHE A 243 -12.51 -11.41 8.12
N PRO A 244 -11.60 -11.07 9.04
CA PRO A 244 -11.88 -11.25 10.47
C PRO A 244 -12.74 -10.12 11.03
N ASN A 245 -13.32 -10.37 12.22
CA ASN A 245 -14.06 -9.38 13.00
C ASN A 245 -15.28 -8.79 12.24
N GLN A 246 -16.09 -9.65 11.61
CA GLN A 246 -17.25 -9.24 10.81
C GLN A 246 -18.59 -9.36 11.53
N GLY A 247 -18.63 -9.82 12.78
CA GLY A 247 -19.83 -9.89 13.59
C GLY A 247 -20.45 -8.50 13.82
N LYS A 248 -21.74 -8.44 14.18
CA LYS A 248 -22.48 -7.20 14.36
C LYS A 248 -21.74 -6.21 15.27
N ASN A 249 -21.22 -6.71 16.39
CA ASN A 249 -20.52 -5.92 17.41
C ASN A 249 -18.98 -5.96 17.28
N ASP A 250 -18.45 -6.66 16.29
CA ASP A 250 -17.01 -6.71 16.07
C ASP A 250 -16.50 -5.40 15.46
N ARG A 251 -15.21 -5.10 15.66
CA ARG A 251 -14.58 -3.85 15.21
C ARG A 251 -14.38 -3.73 13.69
N GLY A 252 -14.48 -4.84 12.96
CA GLY A 252 -14.11 -4.88 11.54
C GLY A 252 -12.69 -5.40 11.31
N ALA A 253 -12.36 -5.66 10.04
CA ALA A 253 -11.04 -6.14 9.66
C ALA A 253 -10.01 -5.01 9.67
N HIS A 254 -8.81 -5.28 10.18
CA HIS A 254 -7.70 -4.33 10.14
C HIS A 254 -7.38 -3.91 8.71
N VAL A 255 -7.41 -2.62 8.46
CA VAL A 255 -7.06 -1.98 7.19
C VAL A 255 -5.71 -1.30 7.28
N ASN A 256 -4.95 -1.34 6.20
CA ASN A 256 -3.77 -0.53 5.97
C ASN A 256 -3.86 0.10 4.57
N ILE A 257 -3.07 1.12 4.28
CA ILE A 257 -3.14 1.87 3.03
C ILE A 257 -1.85 1.80 2.22
N SER A 258 -1.99 1.88 0.90
CA SER A 258 -0.96 2.49 0.07
C SER A 258 -1.24 3.99 0.03
N GLY A 259 -0.23 4.78 0.07
CA GLY A 259 -0.43 6.23 0.06
C GLY A 259 0.78 6.97 -0.46
N GLY A 260 0.67 8.27 -0.52
CA GLY A 260 1.73 9.15 -0.99
C GLY A 260 1.62 10.56 -0.43
N GLY A 261 2.65 11.33 -0.64
CA GLY A 261 2.73 12.74 -0.29
C GLY A 261 3.74 13.46 -1.17
N ILE A 262 3.64 14.76 -1.20
CA ILE A 262 4.52 15.62 -1.99
C ILE A 262 5.71 16.02 -1.11
N VAL A 263 6.91 15.94 -1.66
CA VAL A 263 8.13 16.27 -0.95
C VAL A 263 8.18 17.77 -0.66
N LYS A 264 8.54 18.14 0.57
CA LYS A 264 8.54 19.53 1.07
C LYS A 264 9.32 20.49 0.15
N PHE A 265 10.45 20.05 -0.36
CA PHE A 265 11.34 20.84 -1.21
C PHE A 265 11.20 20.55 -2.71
N SER A 266 10.15 19.86 -3.13
CA SER A 266 9.86 19.64 -4.55
C SER A 266 9.70 20.99 -5.28
N LYS A 267 10.27 21.06 -6.47
CA LYS A 267 10.09 22.18 -7.40
C LYS A 267 8.87 21.98 -8.33
N ASN A 268 8.29 20.79 -8.33
CA ASN A 268 7.19 20.37 -9.21
C ASN A 268 5.92 20.03 -8.41
N LYS A 269 5.64 20.77 -7.31
CA LYS A 269 4.53 20.44 -6.38
C LYS A 269 3.17 20.37 -7.06
N GLU A 270 2.86 21.34 -7.93
CA GLU A 270 1.59 21.37 -8.65
C GLU A 270 1.42 20.16 -9.56
N MET A 271 2.47 19.77 -10.30
CA MET A 271 2.47 18.62 -11.17
C MET A 271 2.32 17.32 -10.38
N ALA A 272 3.01 17.20 -9.25
CA ALA A 272 2.92 16.07 -8.33
C ALA A 272 1.53 15.97 -7.69
N GLN A 273 0.88 17.11 -7.36
CA GLN A 273 -0.49 17.16 -6.87
C GLN A 273 -1.48 16.64 -7.90
N LYS A 274 -1.40 17.09 -9.15
CA LYS A 274 -2.25 16.58 -10.25
C LYS A 274 -2.10 15.07 -10.44
N PHE A 275 -0.90 14.53 -10.24
CA PHE A 275 -0.71 13.09 -10.28
C PHE A 275 -1.31 12.38 -9.05
N LEU A 276 -1.23 12.94 -7.83
CA LEU A 276 -1.95 12.40 -6.67
C LEU A 276 -3.47 12.39 -6.89
N GLU A 277 -4.02 13.47 -7.44
CA GLU A 277 -5.44 13.58 -7.80
C GLU A 277 -5.85 12.53 -8.86
N TYR A 278 -5.00 12.29 -9.85
CA TYR A 278 -5.21 11.18 -10.79
C TYR A 278 -5.24 9.81 -10.09
N LEU A 279 -4.35 9.56 -9.12
CA LEU A 279 -4.30 8.28 -8.43
C LEU A 279 -5.57 7.96 -7.62
N VAL A 280 -6.42 8.95 -7.31
CA VAL A 280 -7.74 8.76 -6.69
C VAL A 280 -8.91 8.86 -7.67
N SER A 281 -8.64 9.03 -8.97
CA SER A 281 -9.66 8.97 -10.02
C SER A 281 -10.22 7.57 -10.21
N ASP A 282 -11.42 7.45 -10.77
CA ASP A 282 -12.05 6.14 -10.99
C ASP A 282 -11.20 5.23 -11.90
N GLU A 283 -10.51 5.82 -12.90
CA GLU A 283 -9.57 5.10 -13.76
C GLU A 283 -8.42 4.47 -12.96
N ALA A 284 -7.74 5.25 -12.12
CA ALA A 284 -6.64 4.73 -11.31
C ALA A 284 -7.12 3.78 -10.21
N GLN A 285 -8.29 4.01 -9.63
CA GLN A 285 -8.88 3.13 -8.61
C GLN A 285 -9.25 1.75 -9.21
N LYS A 286 -9.73 1.72 -10.46
CA LYS A 286 -9.92 0.48 -11.20
C LYS A 286 -8.60 -0.26 -11.41
N LEU A 287 -7.52 0.45 -11.78
CA LEU A 287 -6.18 -0.14 -11.92
C LEU A 287 -5.65 -0.72 -10.59
N TYR A 288 -5.87 -0.05 -9.44
CA TYR A 288 -5.51 -0.62 -8.14
C TYR A 288 -6.19 -1.97 -7.91
N GLY A 289 -7.46 -2.10 -8.25
CA GLY A 289 -8.20 -3.34 -8.11
C GLY A 289 -7.77 -4.43 -9.09
N GLU A 290 -7.57 -4.09 -10.36
CA GLU A 290 -7.26 -5.05 -11.43
C GLU A 290 -5.81 -5.57 -11.37
N VAL A 291 -4.84 -4.65 -11.15
CA VAL A 291 -3.42 -4.97 -11.20
C VAL A 291 -2.90 -5.40 -9.82
N ASN A 292 -3.30 -4.68 -8.78
CA ASN A 292 -2.75 -4.86 -7.45
C ASN A 292 -3.65 -5.68 -6.52
N PHE A 293 -4.92 -5.90 -6.87
CA PHE A 293 -5.94 -6.48 -6.00
C PHE A 293 -6.13 -5.67 -4.71
N GLU A 294 -5.90 -4.36 -4.75
CA GLU A 294 -6.13 -3.45 -3.63
C GLU A 294 -7.53 -2.84 -3.73
N TYR A 295 -8.21 -2.68 -2.60
CA TYR A 295 -9.53 -2.06 -2.56
C TYR A 295 -9.41 -0.55 -2.80
N PRO A 296 -10.40 0.06 -3.47
CA PRO A 296 -10.42 1.49 -3.69
C PRO A 296 -10.40 2.26 -2.37
N ILE A 297 -9.78 3.44 -2.39
CA ILE A 297 -9.77 4.33 -1.22
C ILE A 297 -11.18 4.88 -0.94
N ASN A 298 -11.92 5.21 -1.98
CA ASN A 298 -13.33 5.60 -1.90
C ASN A 298 -14.21 4.34 -1.96
N SER A 299 -15.04 4.13 -0.96
CA SER A 299 -15.95 2.97 -0.85
C SER A 299 -17.04 2.94 -1.94
N ASN A 300 -17.33 4.09 -2.56
CA ASN A 300 -18.33 4.20 -3.64
C ASN A 300 -17.77 3.79 -5.02
N SER A 301 -16.47 3.56 -5.15
CA SER A 301 -15.87 3.14 -6.41
C SER A 301 -16.27 1.71 -6.77
N LEU A 302 -16.51 1.45 -8.04
CA LEU A 302 -16.83 0.12 -8.55
C LEU A 302 -15.65 -0.84 -8.36
N LEU A 303 -15.94 -2.00 -7.77
CA LEU A 303 -14.94 -3.05 -7.62
C LEU A 303 -14.81 -3.87 -8.91
N PRO A 304 -13.58 -4.06 -9.43
CA PRO A 304 -13.34 -5.02 -10.51
C PRO A 304 -13.80 -6.42 -10.12
N SER A 305 -14.28 -7.20 -11.10
CA SER A 305 -14.88 -8.52 -10.88
C SER A 305 -13.99 -9.48 -10.07
N LYS A 306 -12.69 -9.53 -10.38
CA LYS A 306 -11.73 -10.37 -9.65
C LYS A 306 -11.55 -9.96 -8.18
N LEU A 307 -11.60 -8.66 -7.89
CA LEU A 307 -11.52 -8.16 -6.53
C LEU A 307 -12.84 -8.41 -5.78
N LYS A 308 -13.99 -8.18 -6.44
CA LYS A 308 -15.33 -8.48 -5.91
C LYS A 308 -15.46 -9.97 -5.54
N ALA A 309 -14.87 -10.87 -6.33
CA ALA A 309 -14.87 -12.31 -6.07
C ALA A 309 -14.07 -12.71 -4.80
N LEU A 310 -13.14 -11.87 -4.32
CA LEU A 310 -12.47 -12.11 -3.04
C LEU A 310 -13.37 -11.81 -1.82
N GLY A 311 -14.46 -11.07 -2.01
CA GLY A 311 -15.42 -10.69 -0.98
C GLY A 311 -15.38 -9.21 -0.63
N SER A 312 -16.37 -8.81 0.17
CA SER A 312 -16.47 -7.51 0.83
C SER A 312 -16.33 -7.68 2.33
N PHE A 313 -16.02 -6.61 3.04
CA PHE A 313 -15.82 -6.66 4.48
C PHE A 313 -16.14 -5.32 5.15
N LYS A 314 -16.49 -5.40 6.42
CA LYS A 314 -16.57 -4.25 7.32
C LYS A 314 -15.14 -3.88 7.73
N GLU A 315 -14.75 -2.63 7.47
CA GLU A 315 -13.45 -2.08 7.85
C GLU A 315 -13.45 -1.71 9.34
N ASP A 316 -12.29 -1.85 9.97
CA ASP A 316 -12.06 -1.27 11.28
C ASP A 316 -12.09 0.27 11.16
N SER A 317 -12.89 0.91 11.98
CA SER A 317 -13.09 2.37 11.97
C SER A 317 -11.96 3.14 12.67
N LEU A 318 -10.94 2.44 13.20
CA LEU A 318 -9.80 3.08 13.84
C LEU A 318 -9.09 4.03 12.84
N PRO A 319 -8.87 5.31 13.21
CA PRO A 319 -8.09 6.21 12.38
C PRO A 319 -6.72 5.62 12.07
N ILE A 320 -6.37 5.59 10.79
CA ILE A 320 -5.17 4.86 10.33
C ILE A 320 -3.87 5.42 10.95
N GLN A 321 -3.83 6.69 11.31
CA GLN A 321 -2.68 7.30 11.96
C GLN A 321 -2.44 6.78 13.38
N GLU A 322 -3.47 6.31 14.10
CA GLU A 322 -3.29 5.68 15.40
C GLU A 322 -2.48 4.38 15.30
N ILE A 323 -2.67 3.62 14.22
CA ILE A 323 -1.84 2.45 13.91
C ILE A 323 -0.38 2.86 13.72
N ALA A 324 -0.12 3.99 13.05
CA ALA A 324 1.24 4.48 12.86
C ALA A 324 1.89 4.91 14.19
N LYS A 325 1.17 5.66 15.02
CA LYS A 325 1.66 6.10 16.35
C LYS A 325 2.00 4.92 17.26
N LEU A 326 1.24 3.83 17.16
CA LEU A 326 1.47 2.62 17.96
C LEU A 326 2.54 1.67 17.39
N ALA A 327 3.12 1.95 16.24
CA ALA A 327 4.12 1.09 15.60
C ALA A 327 5.36 0.81 16.47
N PRO A 328 5.92 1.74 17.27
CA PRO A 328 7.01 1.45 18.21
C PRO A 328 6.61 0.47 19.31
N ALA A 329 5.43 0.67 19.93
CA ALA A 329 4.91 -0.22 20.96
C ALA A 329 4.60 -1.62 20.40
N ALA A 330 4.12 -1.69 19.16
CA ALA A 330 3.90 -2.94 18.45
C ALA A 330 5.22 -3.70 18.21
N GLN A 331 6.28 -3.00 17.83
CA GLN A 331 7.61 -3.61 17.67
C GLN A 331 8.15 -4.15 19.00
N GLU A 332 8.02 -3.38 20.07
CA GLU A 332 8.42 -3.83 21.42
C GLU A 332 7.74 -5.15 21.82
N ILE A 333 6.42 -5.25 21.62
CA ILE A 333 5.69 -6.50 21.93
C ILE A 333 6.17 -7.65 21.04
N ILE A 334 6.37 -7.43 19.75
CA ILE A 334 6.86 -8.42 18.81
C ILE A 334 8.22 -8.97 19.26
N ASP A 335 9.12 -8.11 19.72
CA ASP A 335 10.45 -8.47 20.21
C ASP A 335 10.36 -9.27 21.52
N ILE A 336 9.50 -8.85 22.46
CA ILE A 336 9.26 -9.55 23.74
C ILE A 336 8.77 -10.99 23.51
N VAL A 337 7.87 -11.21 22.54
CA VAL A 337 7.27 -12.54 22.29
C VAL A 337 8.01 -13.36 21.24
N ASN A 338 9.04 -12.82 20.60
CA ASN A 338 9.81 -13.44 19.51
C ASN A 338 8.92 -13.85 18.31
N TRP A 339 8.00 -12.97 17.91
CA TRP A 339 7.12 -13.24 16.76
C TRP A 339 7.81 -13.02 15.43
#